data_5834acd37d7847375ad87c99c7700651
#
_entry.id   5834acd37d7847375ad87c99c7700651
#
_cell.length_a   1.000
_cell.length_b   1.000
_cell.length_c   1.000
_cell.angle_alpha   90.00
_cell.angle_beta   90.00
_cell.angle_gamma   90.00
#
_symmetry.space_group_name_H-M   'P 1'
#
loop_
_entity.id
_entity.type
_entity.pdbx_description
1 polymer ?
#
loop_
_entity_poly.entity_id
_entity_poly.type
_entity_poly.pdbx_seq_one_letter_code
_entity_poly.pdbx_strand_id
1 'polypeptide(L)'
;MERIKETEVHLDQIRGSMVGGAVGDALGYAIEFWGENKIFETYGKDGITEYRLDDRTGKALISDDTQMSLFTANGLLVGDTRGNLRGIQGWPRSYVALSYQDWLRTQEISYKESRKQLRDREYGSRSWLADVPELYNLRAPGNTCLSALKKQKISQDYVDDYVKKPQNDSKGCGGIMRVAPLALNYPLIEIKKLDMEGAQIAAITHGHSLGYMPAAVLTHIIHQIVFAEKEISLKEIILEAEKTVSKIFQGDKHLKELTDIIELAVRLSENEESDLDNINRIGEGWVAEETLGIAIYCALRHQDDFSAGVIASVNHKGDSDSTGAVTGNILGALLGFDAIAQKWKTNLELIDVITEIADDLCHGCQMHKYGNYEDPDWTRKYIYMQWRDEKMETADKTEFVAVRGDITKNHDVQAIVNAANTSLLGGGGVDGAIHRTAGPELLAKCRLLGGCKTGQAKITKAYNLPCEYIIHTPGPHWNGGKSKEHELLASCYRSCLELAVNKGIRSIAFPSISTGIYSFPLNQASEIAVRTAKQFVQDHPGELDAIKWVLFDDKTLQAYASQIERWELSERNI
;
A
#
# COMPACT_ATOMS: atom_id res chain seq x y z
N MET A 1 -4.81 -31.16 -4.87
CA MET A 1 -5.64 -30.27 -5.72
C MET A 1 -6.79 -29.63 -4.94
N GLU A 2 -7.57 -30.35 -4.12
CA GLU A 2 -8.62 -29.74 -3.28
C GLU A 2 -8.09 -28.68 -2.30
N ARG A 3 -7.04 -29.02 -1.56
CA ARG A 3 -6.42 -28.10 -0.59
C ARG A 3 -5.85 -26.80 -1.23
N ILE A 4 -5.35 -26.87 -2.47
CA ILE A 4 -4.85 -25.68 -3.19
C ILE A 4 -6.03 -24.77 -3.60
N LYS A 5 -7.12 -25.34 -4.09
CA LYS A 5 -8.34 -24.59 -4.44
C LYS A 5 -8.99 -23.93 -3.22
N GLU A 6 -9.02 -24.62 -2.09
CA GLU A 6 -9.55 -24.10 -0.83
C GLU A 6 -8.73 -22.88 -0.34
N THR A 7 -7.40 -22.98 -0.42
CA THR A 7 -6.50 -21.86 -0.08
C THR A 7 -6.68 -20.67 -1.04
N GLU A 8 -6.88 -20.90 -2.33
CA GLU A 8 -7.13 -19.83 -3.32
C GLU A 8 -8.47 -19.12 -3.06
N VAL A 9 -9.52 -19.84 -2.70
CA VAL A 9 -10.84 -19.26 -2.35
C VAL A 9 -10.73 -18.41 -1.09
N HIS A 10 -10.10 -18.91 -0.03
CA HIS A 10 -9.92 -18.14 1.21
C HIS A 10 -9.06 -16.90 0.97
N LEU A 11 -8.03 -16.98 0.13
CA LEU A 11 -7.19 -15.82 -0.21
C LEU A 11 -8.01 -14.72 -0.90
N ASP A 12 -8.86 -15.10 -1.85
CA ASP A 12 -9.74 -14.14 -2.53
C ASP A 12 -10.72 -13.47 -1.55
N GLN A 13 -11.33 -14.24 -0.65
CA GLN A 13 -12.24 -13.73 0.37
C GLN A 13 -11.56 -12.85 1.42
N ILE A 14 -10.35 -13.23 1.86
CA ILE A 14 -9.56 -12.46 2.83
C ILE A 14 -9.10 -11.13 2.21
N ARG A 15 -8.56 -11.16 0.98
CA ARG A 15 -8.26 -9.94 0.22
C ARG A 15 -9.51 -9.09 0.02
N GLY A 16 -10.61 -9.74 -0.34
CA GLY A 16 -11.92 -9.11 -0.53
C GLY A 16 -12.36 -8.35 0.70
N SER A 17 -12.28 -8.97 1.88
CA SER A 17 -12.66 -8.33 3.15
C SER A 17 -11.78 -7.13 3.48
N MET A 18 -10.45 -7.28 3.41
CA MET A 18 -9.51 -6.22 3.75
C MET A 18 -9.59 -5.03 2.78
N VAL A 19 -9.56 -5.30 1.48
CA VAL A 19 -9.65 -4.26 0.45
C VAL A 19 -11.05 -3.68 0.38
N GLY A 20 -12.09 -4.51 0.53
CA GLY A 20 -13.48 -4.05 0.57
C GLY A 20 -13.74 -3.06 1.69
N GLY A 21 -13.20 -3.32 2.88
CA GLY A 21 -13.26 -2.37 3.99
C GLY A 21 -12.59 -1.05 3.67
N ALA A 22 -11.39 -1.09 3.10
CA ALA A 22 -10.66 0.12 2.71
C ALA A 22 -11.36 0.90 1.57
N VAL A 23 -12.07 0.21 0.67
CA VAL A 23 -12.89 0.84 -0.37
C VAL A 23 -14.04 1.61 0.24
N GLY A 24 -14.76 0.99 1.18
CA GLY A 24 -15.87 1.63 1.87
C GLY A 24 -15.44 2.82 2.70
N ASP A 25 -14.36 2.66 3.47
CA ASP A 25 -13.68 3.71 4.22
C ASP A 25 -13.32 4.90 3.30
N ALA A 26 -12.55 4.67 2.25
CA ALA A 26 -12.09 5.74 1.37
C ALA A 26 -13.23 6.47 0.61
N LEU A 27 -14.32 5.77 0.32
CA LEU A 27 -15.50 6.40 -0.29
C LEU A 27 -16.25 7.26 0.72
N GLY A 28 -16.44 6.75 1.95
CA GLY A 28 -17.16 7.44 3.02
C GLY A 28 -16.39 8.61 3.60
N TYR A 29 -15.07 8.48 3.79
CA TYR A 29 -14.21 9.52 4.33
C TYR A 29 -14.28 10.85 3.58
N ALA A 30 -14.51 10.77 2.27
CA ALA A 30 -14.68 11.98 1.44
C ALA A 30 -15.89 12.84 1.84
N ILE A 31 -16.86 12.30 2.55
CA ILE A 31 -18.15 12.93 2.91
C ILE A 31 -18.54 12.75 4.37
N GLU A 32 -17.72 12.14 5.22
CA GLU A 32 -17.97 11.76 6.64
C GLU A 32 -18.66 12.85 7.46
N PHE A 33 -18.26 14.12 7.31
CA PHE A 33 -18.85 15.22 8.07
C PHE A 33 -19.89 16.03 7.28
N TRP A 34 -20.46 15.45 6.21
CA TRP A 34 -21.44 16.14 5.39
C TRP A 34 -22.87 15.75 5.76
N GLY A 35 -23.75 16.73 5.74
CA GLY A 35 -25.18 16.43 5.80
C GLY A 35 -25.72 15.97 4.44
N GLU A 36 -26.83 15.22 4.44
CA GLU A 36 -27.47 14.66 3.25
C GLU A 36 -27.68 15.69 2.14
N ASN A 37 -28.22 16.88 2.47
CA ASN A 37 -28.43 17.95 1.48
C ASN A 37 -27.14 18.27 0.71
N LYS A 38 -26.02 18.40 1.41
CA LYS A 38 -24.74 18.71 0.79
C LYS A 38 -24.23 17.56 -0.09
N ILE A 39 -24.43 16.32 0.33
CA ILE A 39 -24.05 15.14 -0.43
C ILE A 39 -24.81 15.13 -1.76
N PHE A 40 -26.16 15.18 -1.70
CA PHE A 40 -27.00 15.09 -2.89
C PHE A 40 -27.02 16.36 -3.76
N GLU A 41 -26.77 17.52 -3.21
CA GLU A 41 -26.53 18.76 -3.99
C GLU A 41 -25.20 18.69 -4.77
N THR A 42 -24.18 18.06 -4.21
CA THR A 42 -22.84 17.98 -4.80
C THR A 42 -22.73 16.86 -5.84
N TYR A 43 -23.25 15.67 -5.53
CA TYR A 43 -23.06 14.45 -6.33
C TYR A 43 -24.32 14.02 -7.11
N GLY A 44 -25.43 14.70 -6.93
CA GLY A 44 -26.70 14.35 -7.56
C GLY A 44 -27.53 13.35 -6.74
N LYS A 45 -28.62 12.88 -7.33
CA LYS A 45 -29.62 12.03 -6.64
C LYS A 45 -29.08 10.70 -6.09
N ASP A 46 -28.02 10.18 -6.67
CA ASP A 46 -27.43 8.89 -6.31
C ASP A 46 -26.28 9.03 -5.27
N GLY A 47 -25.98 10.28 -4.84
CA GLY A 47 -24.91 10.59 -3.93
C GLY A 47 -23.52 10.34 -4.52
N ILE A 48 -22.52 10.09 -3.67
CA ILE A 48 -21.16 9.76 -4.11
C ILE A 48 -21.13 8.30 -4.60
N THR A 49 -20.75 8.10 -5.88
CA THR A 49 -20.68 6.79 -6.55
C THR A 49 -19.29 6.47 -7.11
N GLU A 50 -18.35 7.39 -6.93
CA GLU A 50 -16.96 7.28 -7.35
C GLU A 50 -16.05 7.97 -6.34
N TYR A 51 -14.78 7.60 -6.30
CA TYR A 51 -13.83 8.23 -5.39
C TYR A 51 -13.65 9.72 -5.66
N ARG A 52 -13.57 10.49 -4.60
CA ARG A 52 -12.97 11.81 -4.60
C ARG A 52 -11.47 11.65 -4.36
N LEU A 53 -10.67 11.86 -5.41
CA LEU A 53 -9.22 11.75 -5.32
C LEU A 53 -8.60 13.01 -4.68
N ASP A 54 -7.57 12.81 -3.87
CA ASP A 54 -6.76 13.90 -3.34
C ASP A 54 -5.93 14.55 -4.46
N ASP A 55 -5.94 15.87 -4.54
CA ASP A 55 -5.32 16.63 -5.64
C ASP A 55 -3.79 16.48 -5.69
N ARG A 56 -3.13 16.12 -4.59
CA ARG A 56 -1.68 15.99 -4.49
C ARG A 56 -1.20 14.59 -4.85
N THR A 57 -1.91 13.56 -4.39
CA THR A 57 -1.49 12.17 -4.53
C THR A 57 -2.20 11.43 -5.67
N GLY A 58 -3.35 11.94 -6.14
CA GLY A 58 -4.21 11.25 -7.09
C GLY A 58 -4.84 9.98 -6.52
N LYS A 59 -4.90 9.83 -5.19
CA LYS A 59 -5.42 8.66 -4.50
C LYS A 59 -6.74 8.96 -3.78
N ALA A 60 -7.57 7.95 -3.63
CA ALA A 60 -8.66 7.91 -2.68
C ALA A 60 -8.07 7.64 -1.30
N LEU A 61 -8.17 8.61 -0.40
CA LEU A 61 -7.53 8.55 0.90
C LEU A 61 -8.35 7.70 1.86
N ILE A 62 -7.67 6.82 2.59
CA ILE A 62 -8.23 6.05 3.70
C ILE A 62 -8.27 6.89 4.99
N SER A 63 -9.17 6.54 5.92
CA SER A 63 -9.25 7.13 7.26
C SER A 63 -8.45 6.31 8.30
N ASP A 64 -8.64 6.63 9.59
CA ASP A 64 -8.08 5.82 10.69
C ASP A 64 -8.72 4.42 10.79
N ASP A 65 -9.87 4.18 10.19
CA ASP A 65 -10.53 2.87 10.09
C ASP A 65 -9.61 1.83 9.44
N THR A 66 -9.16 2.11 8.22
CA THR A 66 -8.22 1.24 7.52
C THR A 66 -6.84 1.23 8.18
N GLN A 67 -6.34 2.40 8.64
CA GLN A 67 -5.07 2.43 9.36
C GLN A 67 -5.10 1.48 10.56
N MET A 68 -6.09 1.58 11.44
CA MET A 68 -6.18 0.73 12.63
C MET A 68 -6.44 -0.75 12.28
N SER A 69 -7.16 -1.05 11.20
CA SER A 69 -7.31 -2.41 10.68
C SER A 69 -5.97 -3.03 10.29
N LEU A 70 -5.09 -2.29 9.60
CA LEU A 70 -3.74 -2.74 9.28
C LEU A 70 -2.91 -3.03 10.54
N PHE A 71 -2.96 -2.15 11.54
CA PHE A 71 -2.27 -2.37 12.81
C PHE A 71 -2.86 -3.52 13.63
N THR A 72 -4.17 -3.81 13.50
CA THR A 72 -4.77 -5.03 14.06
C THR A 72 -4.15 -6.26 13.42
N ALA A 73 -4.17 -6.35 12.09
CA ALA A 73 -3.59 -7.47 11.35
C ALA A 73 -2.11 -7.69 11.71
N ASN A 74 -1.32 -6.62 11.71
CA ASN A 74 0.09 -6.70 12.10
C ASN A 74 0.28 -7.26 13.53
N GLY A 75 -0.51 -6.81 14.49
CA GLY A 75 -0.44 -7.29 15.87
C GLY A 75 -0.70 -8.79 15.96
N LEU A 76 -1.71 -9.30 15.25
CA LEU A 76 -2.05 -10.72 15.19
C LEU A 76 -0.90 -11.55 14.61
N LEU A 77 -0.37 -11.14 13.46
CA LEU A 77 0.73 -11.82 12.75
C LEU A 77 2.03 -11.85 13.56
N VAL A 78 2.35 -10.77 14.27
CA VAL A 78 3.48 -10.74 15.23
C VAL A 78 3.25 -11.72 16.38
N GLY A 79 2.03 -11.76 16.91
CA GLY A 79 1.65 -12.69 17.98
C GLY A 79 1.83 -14.15 17.57
N ASP A 80 1.32 -14.52 16.41
CA ASP A 80 1.41 -15.88 15.86
C ASP A 80 2.85 -16.26 15.52
N THR A 81 3.61 -15.35 14.92
CA THR A 81 5.04 -15.55 14.64
C THR A 81 5.81 -15.88 15.93
N ARG A 82 5.58 -15.11 17.00
CA ARG A 82 6.23 -15.38 18.29
C ARG A 82 5.76 -16.69 18.91
N GLY A 83 4.46 -17.02 18.78
CA GLY A 83 3.90 -18.30 19.23
C GLY A 83 4.59 -19.47 18.56
N ASN A 84 4.68 -19.47 17.24
CA ASN A 84 5.28 -20.51 16.43
C ASN A 84 6.78 -20.69 16.71
N LEU A 85 7.53 -19.60 16.77
CA LEU A 85 8.98 -19.65 16.97
C LEU A 85 9.41 -19.93 18.41
N ARG A 86 8.62 -19.54 19.41
CA ARG A 86 8.96 -19.69 20.83
C ARG A 86 8.18 -20.81 21.54
N GLY A 87 7.09 -21.28 20.93
CA GLY A 87 6.20 -22.28 21.51
C GLY A 87 5.34 -21.76 22.67
N ILE A 88 5.21 -20.43 22.80
CA ILE A 88 4.38 -19.76 23.80
C ILE A 88 3.48 -18.77 23.07
N GLN A 89 2.20 -19.08 22.99
CA GLN A 89 1.20 -18.22 22.39
C GLN A 89 0.64 -17.25 23.45
N GLY A 90 0.73 -15.96 23.19
CA GLY A 90 0.07 -14.93 23.99
C GLY A 90 -1.36 -14.66 23.49
N TRP A 91 -2.09 -13.81 24.21
CA TRP A 91 -3.43 -13.40 23.80
C TRP A 91 -3.35 -12.45 22.59
N PRO A 92 -4.19 -12.66 21.54
CA PRO A 92 -4.22 -11.78 20.35
C PRO A 92 -4.33 -10.30 20.70
N ARG A 93 -5.28 -9.94 21.58
CA ARG A 93 -5.49 -8.55 22.03
C ARG A 93 -4.25 -7.87 22.61
N SER A 94 -3.35 -8.63 23.23
CA SER A 94 -2.13 -8.06 23.81
C SER A 94 -1.15 -7.58 22.74
N TYR A 95 -1.02 -8.33 21.66
CA TYR A 95 -0.18 -7.95 20.53
C TYR A 95 -0.81 -6.82 19.71
N VAL A 96 -2.13 -6.85 19.55
CA VAL A 96 -2.88 -5.77 18.91
C VAL A 96 -2.75 -4.47 19.70
N ALA A 97 -2.86 -4.52 21.04
CA ALA A 97 -2.65 -3.34 21.88
C ALA A 97 -1.26 -2.74 21.75
N LEU A 98 -0.22 -3.59 21.57
CA LEU A 98 1.13 -3.14 21.31
C LEU A 98 1.28 -2.52 19.92
N SER A 99 0.65 -3.10 18.91
CA SER A 99 0.62 -2.57 17.55
C SER A 99 -0.10 -1.20 17.49
N TYR A 100 -1.16 -1.02 18.27
CA TYR A 100 -1.84 0.27 18.38
C TYR A 100 -1.01 1.38 19.04
N GLN A 101 0.00 1.04 19.85
CA GLN A 101 0.96 2.04 20.34
C GLN A 101 1.84 2.57 19.18
N ASP A 102 2.19 1.71 18.22
CA ASP A 102 2.89 2.16 17.02
C ASP A 102 1.98 3.02 16.12
N TRP A 103 0.68 2.63 15.95
CA TRP A 103 -0.29 3.50 15.29
C TRP A 103 -0.42 4.87 15.99
N LEU A 104 -0.59 4.90 17.31
CA LEU A 104 -0.65 6.17 18.06
C LEU A 104 0.56 7.05 17.78
N ARG A 105 1.74 6.43 17.69
CA ARG A 105 2.97 7.13 17.36
C ARG A 105 2.92 7.76 15.97
N THR A 106 2.37 7.07 14.95
CA THR A 106 2.22 7.67 13.61
C THR A 106 1.30 8.89 13.62
N GLN A 107 0.41 9.01 14.60
CA GLN A 107 -0.49 10.16 14.75
C GLN A 107 0.15 11.34 15.53
N GLU A 108 1.27 11.12 16.23
CA GLU A 108 1.88 12.12 17.11
C GLU A 108 3.16 12.73 16.56
N ILE A 109 3.91 12.03 15.72
CA ILE A 109 5.17 12.51 15.16
C ILE A 109 5.23 12.31 13.65
N SER A 110 6.11 13.06 12.97
CA SER A 110 6.33 12.88 11.54
C SER A 110 7.10 11.58 11.24
N TYR A 111 6.92 11.04 10.02
CA TYR A 111 7.70 9.90 9.52
C TYR A 111 9.22 10.11 9.70
N LYS A 112 9.71 11.30 9.32
CA LYS A 112 11.14 11.65 9.43
C LYS A 112 11.65 11.56 10.87
N GLU A 113 10.87 12.03 11.84
CA GLU A 113 11.22 11.98 13.25
C GLU A 113 11.17 10.54 13.78
N SER A 114 10.16 9.78 13.39
CA SER A 114 10.06 8.36 13.72
C SER A 114 11.28 7.57 13.23
N ARG A 115 11.66 7.73 11.96
CA ARG A 115 12.85 7.07 11.39
C ARG A 115 14.15 7.43 12.11
N LYS A 116 14.28 8.70 12.56
CA LYS A 116 15.43 9.12 13.37
C LYS A 116 15.48 8.38 14.70
N GLN A 117 14.38 8.35 15.45
CA GLN A 117 14.33 7.70 16.77
C GLN A 117 14.53 6.17 16.68
N LEU A 118 14.06 5.53 15.60
CA LEU A 118 14.32 4.11 15.34
C LEU A 118 15.82 3.85 15.10
N ARG A 119 16.50 4.69 14.29
CA ARG A 119 17.94 4.58 14.04
C ARG A 119 18.76 4.82 15.31
N ASP A 120 18.39 5.82 16.11
CA ASP A 120 19.06 6.18 17.36
C ASP A 120 18.74 5.18 18.49
N ARG A 121 17.90 4.16 18.22
CA ARG A 121 17.43 3.14 19.18
C ARG A 121 16.70 3.72 20.40
N GLU A 122 16.16 4.90 20.28
CA GLU A 122 15.32 5.55 21.31
C GLU A 122 13.94 4.88 21.41
N TYR A 123 13.52 4.22 20.31
CA TYR A 123 12.28 3.47 20.22
C TYR A 123 12.48 2.17 19.43
N GLY A 124 11.81 1.11 19.84
CA GLY A 124 11.75 -0.16 19.10
C GLY A 124 10.35 -0.38 18.55
N SER A 125 10.15 -0.22 17.24
CA SER A 125 8.87 -0.54 16.60
C SER A 125 8.52 -2.02 16.77
N ARG A 126 7.23 -2.30 16.86
CA ARG A 126 6.63 -3.66 16.88
C ARG A 126 5.80 -3.92 15.64
N SER A 127 5.91 -3.03 14.67
CA SER A 127 5.18 -3.09 13.41
C SER A 127 6.07 -2.60 12.27
N TRP A 128 6.15 -3.39 11.20
CA TRP A 128 6.77 -2.94 9.96
C TRP A 128 6.00 -1.80 9.29
N LEU A 129 4.71 -1.62 9.64
CA LEU A 129 3.89 -0.50 9.18
C LEU A 129 4.46 0.87 9.61
N ALA A 130 5.32 0.91 10.64
CA ALA A 130 6.05 2.12 11.01
C ALA A 130 7.04 2.60 9.92
N ASP A 131 7.31 1.79 8.90
CA ASP A 131 8.12 2.14 7.74
C ASP A 131 7.30 2.67 6.55
N VAL A 132 5.96 2.72 6.67
CA VAL A 132 5.04 3.20 5.63
C VAL A 132 4.74 4.69 5.83
N PRO A 133 5.25 5.59 4.97
CA PRO A 133 5.16 7.05 5.19
C PRO A 133 3.71 7.57 5.22
N GLU A 134 2.84 6.99 4.40
CA GLU A 134 1.43 7.40 4.25
C GLU A 134 0.64 7.22 5.56
N LEU A 135 1.04 6.29 6.42
CA LEU A 135 0.41 6.05 7.73
C LEU A 135 0.69 7.16 8.75
N TYR A 136 1.60 8.10 8.45
CA TYR A 136 1.89 9.26 9.31
C TYR A 136 1.00 10.47 9.02
N ASN A 137 -0.08 10.29 8.28
CA ASN A 137 -1.07 11.32 8.05
C ASN A 137 -2.23 11.17 9.05
N LEU A 138 -2.60 12.29 9.69
CA LEU A 138 -3.83 12.36 10.49
C LEU A 138 -5.04 12.21 9.55
N ARG A 139 -5.85 11.18 9.78
CA ARG A 139 -7.01 10.85 8.97
C ARG A 139 -8.27 10.75 9.84
N ALA A 140 -8.66 11.87 10.42
CA ALA A 140 -9.81 12.01 11.33
C ALA A 140 -9.79 11.03 12.54
N PRO A 141 -8.64 10.74 13.21
CA PRO A 141 -8.60 9.73 14.25
C PRO A 141 -9.53 10.07 15.41
N GLY A 142 -10.33 9.09 15.81
CA GLY A 142 -11.29 9.24 16.89
C GLY A 142 -10.63 9.60 18.23
N ASN A 143 -11.13 10.64 18.90
CA ASN A 143 -10.62 11.11 20.19
C ASN A 143 -10.64 10.01 21.27
N THR A 144 -11.61 9.10 21.22
CA THR A 144 -11.69 7.95 22.13
C THR A 144 -10.49 7.04 21.96
N CYS A 145 -10.13 6.67 20.71
CA CYS A 145 -8.98 5.84 20.41
C CYS A 145 -7.68 6.49 20.89
N LEU A 146 -7.44 7.73 20.51
CA LEU A 146 -6.22 8.47 20.89
C LEU A 146 -6.09 8.58 22.42
N SER A 147 -7.15 8.99 23.11
CA SER A 147 -7.10 9.23 24.55
C SER A 147 -6.99 7.93 25.37
N ALA A 148 -7.62 6.85 24.92
CA ALA A 148 -7.51 5.56 25.57
C ALA A 148 -6.09 4.98 25.44
N LEU A 149 -5.50 5.02 24.24
CA LEU A 149 -4.15 4.52 23.99
C LEU A 149 -3.08 5.34 24.72
N LYS A 150 -3.22 6.66 24.80
CA LYS A 150 -2.32 7.53 25.60
C LYS A 150 -2.33 7.19 27.10
N LYS A 151 -3.47 6.75 27.63
CA LYS A 151 -3.64 6.38 29.05
C LYS A 151 -3.33 4.91 29.32
N GLN A 152 -3.17 4.10 28.29
CA GLN A 152 -2.98 2.66 28.43
C GLN A 152 -1.63 2.35 29.09
N LYS A 153 -1.67 1.75 30.27
CA LYS A 153 -0.54 1.02 30.84
C LYS A 153 -0.62 -0.41 30.32
N ILE A 154 0.35 -0.81 29.54
CA ILE A 154 0.44 -2.20 29.07
C ILE A 154 0.76 -3.05 30.32
N SER A 155 -0.28 -3.56 30.99
CA SER A 155 -0.12 -4.49 32.10
C SER A 155 0.00 -5.91 31.54
N GLN A 156 0.87 -6.73 32.13
CA GLN A 156 1.03 -8.15 31.79
C GLN A 156 -0.04 -9.02 32.46
N ASP A 157 -1.03 -8.44 33.12
CA ASP A 157 -2.05 -9.20 33.83
C ASP A 157 -3.04 -9.80 32.83
N TYR A 158 -2.92 -11.08 32.63
CA TYR A 158 -3.83 -11.90 31.81
C TYR A 158 -4.99 -12.36 32.67
N VAL A 159 -6.18 -11.93 32.34
CA VAL A 159 -7.42 -12.47 32.89
C VAL A 159 -8.17 -13.15 31.78
N ASP A 160 -8.40 -14.45 31.94
CA ASP A 160 -9.18 -15.25 31.01
C ASP A 160 -10.67 -14.90 31.09
N ASP A 161 -11.38 -15.05 29.99
CA ASP A 161 -12.85 -14.99 29.86
C ASP A 161 -13.55 -13.66 30.24
N TYR A 162 -12.83 -12.51 30.19
CA TYR A 162 -13.52 -11.28 30.55
C TYR A 162 -12.90 -10.07 29.82
N VAL A 163 -13.75 -9.17 29.36
CA VAL A 163 -13.35 -7.96 28.62
C VAL A 163 -12.70 -6.95 29.58
N LYS A 164 -11.40 -6.68 29.38
CA LYS A 164 -10.71 -5.57 30.05
C LYS A 164 -11.11 -4.25 29.41
N LYS A 165 -11.76 -3.39 30.15
CA LYS A 165 -12.28 -2.11 29.67
C LYS A 165 -11.31 -0.97 29.97
N PRO A 166 -11.16 0.02 29.08
CA PRO A 166 -10.51 1.27 29.40
C PRO A 166 -11.37 2.08 30.39
N GLN A 167 -10.76 3.12 30.99
CA GLN A 167 -11.47 4.03 31.88
C GLN A 167 -12.27 5.08 31.07
N ASN A 168 -13.25 4.64 30.30
CA ASN A 168 -14.23 5.47 29.61
C ASN A 168 -15.52 4.69 29.41
N ASP A 169 -16.59 5.37 29.01
CA ASP A 169 -17.90 4.80 28.70
C ASP A 169 -18.30 5.07 27.26
N SER A 170 -17.33 5.01 26.33
CA SER A 170 -17.55 5.26 24.91
C SER A 170 -18.17 4.05 24.23
N LYS A 171 -19.22 4.30 23.44
CA LYS A 171 -19.84 3.33 22.54
C LYS A 171 -19.63 3.67 21.05
N GLY A 172 -18.66 4.55 20.75
CA GLY A 172 -18.32 4.96 19.37
C GLY A 172 -17.93 3.80 18.46
N CYS A 173 -17.99 4.05 17.17
CA CYS A 173 -17.68 3.09 16.08
C CYS A 173 -16.21 2.64 16.03
N GLY A 174 -15.27 3.41 16.55
CA GLY A 174 -13.83 3.14 16.48
C GLY A 174 -13.36 1.79 17.05
N GLY A 175 -14.25 1.05 17.73
CA GLY A 175 -14.00 -0.33 18.17
C GLY A 175 -14.30 -1.36 17.09
N ILE A 176 -15.44 -1.24 16.40
CA ILE A 176 -15.91 -2.21 15.41
C ILE A 176 -15.19 -2.09 14.07
N MET A 177 -14.85 -0.88 13.61
CA MET A 177 -14.28 -0.57 12.30
C MET A 177 -13.00 -1.34 11.97
N ARG A 178 -12.29 -1.85 12.98
CA ARG A 178 -10.93 -2.39 12.88
C ARG A 178 -10.75 -3.85 13.23
N VAL A 179 -11.85 -4.59 13.55
CA VAL A 179 -11.74 -5.98 14.06
C VAL A 179 -11.77 -7.05 12.97
N ALA A 180 -12.12 -6.71 11.74
CA ALA A 180 -12.20 -7.65 10.63
C ALA A 180 -10.97 -8.57 10.49
N PRO A 181 -9.72 -8.09 10.63
CA PRO A 181 -8.53 -8.94 10.50
C PRO A 181 -8.48 -10.10 11.51
N LEU A 182 -9.10 -9.97 12.69
CA LEU A 182 -9.17 -11.06 13.66
C LEU A 182 -9.96 -12.24 13.11
N ALA A 183 -11.08 -11.97 12.46
CA ALA A 183 -11.92 -12.99 11.85
C ALA A 183 -11.22 -13.77 10.73
N LEU A 184 -10.26 -13.13 10.06
CA LEU A 184 -9.55 -13.65 8.90
C LEU A 184 -8.30 -14.48 9.26
N ASN A 185 -7.81 -14.38 10.50
CA ASN A 185 -6.51 -14.95 10.89
C ASN A 185 -6.59 -16.35 11.51
N TYR A 186 -7.72 -16.79 12.05
CA TYR A 186 -7.83 -18.01 12.83
C TYR A 186 -8.90 -18.99 12.32
N PRO A 187 -8.64 -19.75 11.24
CA PRO A 187 -9.64 -20.63 10.62
C PRO A 187 -10.15 -21.75 11.52
N LEU A 188 -9.38 -22.19 12.49
CA LEU A 188 -9.69 -23.36 13.35
C LEU A 188 -9.99 -23.02 14.80
N ILE A 189 -10.29 -21.75 15.12
CA ILE A 189 -10.61 -21.34 16.48
C ILE A 189 -12.05 -21.69 16.84
N GLU A 190 -12.31 -21.96 18.12
CA GLU A 190 -13.68 -22.04 18.64
C GLU A 190 -14.37 -20.65 18.52
N ILE A 191 -15.48 -20.60 17.79
CA ILE A 191 -16.15 -19.33 17.42
C ILE A 191 -16.46 -18.43 18.62
N LYS A 192 -16.88 -18.98 19.77
CA LYS A 192 -17.16 -18.18 20.98
C LYS A 192 -15.91 -17.50 21.54
N LYS A 193 -14.75 -18.14 21.41
CA LYS A 193 -13.47 -17.53 21.81
C LYS A 193 -13.08 -16.42 20.86
N LEU A 194 -13.32 -16.62 19.56
CA LEU A 194 -13.09 -15.62 18.55
C LEU A 194 -13.97 -14.38 18.78
N ASP A 195 -15.27 -14.60 19.02
CA ASP A 195 -16.25 -13.54 19.31
C ASP A 195 -15.83 -12.72 20.55
N MET A 196 -15.39 -13.41 21.61
CA MET A 196 -14.88 -12.75 22.82
C MET A 196 -13.60 -11.95 22.53
N GLU A 197 -12.65 -12.45 21.73
CA GLU A 197 -11.44 -11.71 21.34
C GLU A 197 -11.81 -10.49 20.48
N GLY A 198 -12.81 -10.57 19.60
CA GLY A 198 -13.32 -9.42 18.84
C GLY A 198 -13.81 -8.31 19.76
N ALA A 199 -14.65 -8.66 20.76
CA ALA A 199 -15.06 -7.72 21.79
C ALA A 199 -13.87 -7.15 22.56
N GLN A 200 -12.88 -7.97 22.92
CA GLN A 200 -11.72 -7.51 23.69
C GLN A 200 -10.79 -6.60 22.90
N ILE A 201 -10.63 -6.80 21.59
CA ILE A 201 -9.87 -5.89 20.73
C ILE A 201 -10.57 -4.51 20.64
N ALA A 202 -11.90 -4.49 20.48
CA ALA A 202 -12.66 -3.24 20.54
C ALA A 202 -12.54 -2.56 21.91
N ALA A 203 -12.61 -3.35 22.97
CA ALA A 203 -12.50 -2.86 24.35
C ALA A 203 -11.11 -2.36 24.76
N ILE A 204 -10.09 -2.49 23.90
CA ILE A 204 -8.80 -1.80 24.10
C ILE A 204 -9.02 -0.28 24.25
N THR A 205 -10.00 0.28 23.55
CA THR A 205 -10.27 1.72 23.53
C THR A 205 -11.69 2.09 23.94
N HIS A 206 -12.69 1.20 23.82
CA HIS A 206 -14.10 1.49 24.07
C HIS A 206 -14.61 0.71 25.29
N GLY A 207 -15.06 1.41 26.33
CA GLY A 207 -15.40 0.81 27.61
C GLY A 207 -16.89 0.45 27.77
N HIS A 208 -17.78 1.02 26.96
CA HIS A 208 -19.21 0.70 26.98
C HIS A 208 -19.50 -0.63 26.29
N SER A 209 -20.48 -1.41 26.79
CA SER A 209 -20.78 -2.72 26.18
C SER A 209 -21.23 -2.64 24.73
N LEU A 210 -21.98 -1.62 24.33
CA LEU A 210 -22.33 -1.34 22.95
C LEU A 210 -21.13 -0.84 22.11
N GLY A 211 -20.01 -0.46 22.70
CA GLY A 211 -18.78 -0.13 21.97
C GLY A 211 -17.93 -1.36 21.62
N TYR A 212 -18.19 -2.54 22.24
CA TYR A 212 -17.41 -3.75 21.97
C TYR A 212 -18.24 -4.98 21.58
N MET A 213 -19.49 -5.13 22.04
CA MET A 213 -20.34 -6.26 21.63
C MET A 213 -20.61 -6.31 20.12
N PRO A 214 -20.86 -5.17 19.41
CA PRO A 214 -21.00 -5.17 17.96
C PRO A 214 -19.78 -5.73 17.22
N ALA A 215 -18.57 -5.52 17.76
CA ALA A 215 -17.35 -6.07 17.21
C ALA A 215 -17.29 -7.61 17.29
N ALA A 216 -17.82 -8.21 18.34
CA ALA A 216 -17.98 -9.67 18.44
C ALA A 216 -18.90 -10.20 17.33
N VAL A 217 -20.03 -9.52 17.08
CA VAL A 217 -20.98 -9.90 16.02
C VAL A 217 -20.31 -9.82 14.64
N LEU A 218 -19.62 -8.72 14.35
CA LEU A 218 -18.90 -8.57 13.06
C LEU A 218 -17.83 -9.64 12.88
N THR A 219 -17.05 -9.92 13.92
CA THR A 219 -16.01 -10.97 13.89
C THR A 219 -16.62 -12.33 13.56
N HIS A 220 -17.74 -12.67 14.20
CA HIS A 220 -18.51 -13.90 13.93
C HIS A 220 -18.94 -13.97 12.45
N ILE A 221 -19.59 -12.91 11.97
CA ILE A 221 -20.14 -12.85 10.60
C ILE A 221 -19.02 -13.09 9.58
N ILE A 222 -17.94 -12.31 9.65
CA ILE A 222 -16.83 -12.42 8.68
C ILE A 222 -16.19 -13.80 8.75
N HIS A 223 -15.94 -14.34 9.94
CA HIS A 223 -15.35 -15.66 10.10
C HIS A 223 -16.21 -16.76 9.49
N GLN A 224 -17.53 -16.73 9.71
CA GLN A 224 -18.43 -17.73 9.15
C GLN A 224 -18.55 -17.61 7.63
N ILE A 225 -18.53 -16.41 7.06
CA ILE A 225 -18.49 -16.22 5.61
C ILE A 225 -17.27 -16.90 5.00
N VAL A 226 -16.09 -16.74 5.62
CA VAL A 226 -14.82 -17.20 5.03
C VAL A 226 -14.56 -18.69 5.32
N PHE A 227 -14.87 -19.17 6.53
CA PHE A 227 -14.39 -20.47 7.01
C PHE A 227 -15.49 -21.47 7.36
N ALA A 228 -16.79 -21.18 7.10
CA ALA A 228 -17.84 -22.18 7.35
C ALA A 228 -17.67 -23.38 6.41
N GLU A 229 -17.73 -24.59 6.97
CA GLU A 229 -17.64 -25.86 6.20
C GLU A 229 -18.87 -26.09 5.29
N LYS A 230 -19.97 -25.40 5.55
CA LYS A 230 -21.24 -25.54 4.84
C LYS A 230 -21.64 -24.21 4.23
N GLU A 231 -22.27 -24.27 3.09
CA GLU A 231 -22.91 -23.12 2.47
C GLU A 231 -24.11 -22.70 3.35
N ILE A 232 -24.00 -21.49 3.92
CA ILE A 232 -24.99 -20.88 4.81
C ILE A 232 -25.32 -19.50 4.25
N SER A 233 -26.58 -19.11 4.24
CA SER A 233 -26.95 -17.77 3.77
C SER A 233 -26.45 -16.68 4.72
N LEU A 234 -26.14 -15.50 4.18
CA LEU A 234 -25.69 -14.36 4.99
C LEU A 234 -26.68 -14.04 6.13
N LYS A 235 -27.97 -14.14 5.87
CA LYS A 235 -29.02 -13.93 6.88
C LYS A 235 -28.91 -14.94 8.04
N GLU A 236 -28.72 -16.21 7.73
CA GLU A 236 -28.55 -17.26 8.75
C GLU A 236 -27.29 -17.05 9.59
N ILE A 237 -26.18 -16.66 8.94
CA ILE A 237 -24.92 -16.30 9.62
C ILE A 237 -25.16 -15.16 10.63
N ILE A 238 -25.85 -14.10 10.20
CA ILE A 238 -26.14 -12.93 11.07
C ILE A 238 -26.97 -13.33 12.29
N LEU A 239 -28.02 -14.14 12.08
CA LEU A 239 -28.89 -14.59 13.18
C LEU A 239 -28.16 -15.57 14.13
N GLU A 240 -27.23 -16.38 13.63
CA GLU A 240 -26.38 -17.24 14.46
C GLU A 240 -25.37 -16.41 15.26
N ALA A 241 -24.78 -15.36 14.66
CA ALA A 241 -23.91 -14.42 15.34
C ALA A 241 -24.62 -13.72 16.50
N GLU A 242 -25.81 -13.15 16.25
CA GLU A 242 -26.65 -12.54 17.28
C GLU A 242 -26.91 -13.50 18.43
N LYS A 243 -27.37 -14.71 18.15
CA LYS A 243 -27.69 -15.74 19.15
C LYS A 243 -26.45 -16.17 19.97
N THR A 244 -25.29 -16.27 19.32
CA THR A 244 -24.05 -16.71 19.98
C THR A 244 -23.50 -15.62 20.88
N VAL A 245 -23.43 -14.39 20.37
CA VAL A 245 -22.98 -13.22 21.13
C VAL A 245 -23.94 -12.91 22.31
N SER A 246 -25.25 -13.09 22.11
CA SER A 246 -26.24 -12.96 23.20
C SER A 246 -26.02 -13.93 24.35
N LYS A 247 -25.55 -15.14 24.06
CA LYS A 247 -25.17 -16.12 25.11
C LYS A 247 -23.87 -15.73 25.82
N ILE A 248 -22.89 -15.19 25.09
CA ILE A 248 -21.62 -14.74 25.66
C ILE A 248 -21.84 -13.59 26.63
N PHE A 249 -22.69 -12.63 26.28
CA PHE A 249 -22.95 -11.43 27.07
C PHE A 249 -24.29 -11.48 27.81
N GLN A 250 -24.76 -12.69 28.10
CA GLN A 250 -26.03 -12.86 28.85
C GLN A 250 -25.98 -12.10 30.16
N GLY A 251 -26.99 -11.23 30.38
CA GLY A 251 -27.11 -10.39 31.58
C GLY A 251 -26.51 -8.99 31.44
N ASP A 252 -25.87 -8.67 30.32
CA ASP A 252 -25.51 -7.27 30.03
C ASP A 252 -26.76 -6.44 29.78
N LYS A 253 -26.85 -5.27 30.45
CA LYS A 253 -28.04 -4.41 30.42
C LYS A 253 -28.36 -3.83 29.05
N HIS A 254 -27.36 -3.74 28.16
CA HIS A 254 -27.50 -3.18 26.83
C HIS A 254 -27.59 -4.25 25.72
N LEU A 255 -27.61 -5.53 26.09
CA LEU A 255 -27.71 -6.61 25.12
C LEU A 255 -28.98 -6.49 24.26
N LYS A 256 -30.08 -6.07 24.87
CA LYS A 256 -31.35 -5.89 24.14
C LYS A 256 -31.26 -4.80 23.09
N GLU A 257 -30.53 -3.71 23.32
CA GLU A 257 -30.35 -2.64 22.36
C GLU A 257 -29.58 -3.16 21.11
N LEU A 258 -28.58 -4.03 21.32
CA LEU A 258 -27.85 -4.67 20.22
C LEU A 258 -28.73 -5.61 19.40
N THR A 259 -29.50 -6.49 20.05
CA THR A 259 -30.38 -7.43 19.33
C THR A 259 -31.50 -6.71 18.60
N ASP A 260 -32.12 -5.68 19.21
CA ASP A 260 -33.17 -4.89 18.56
C ASP A 260 -32.69 -4.21 17.26
N ILE A 261 -31.46 -3.70 17.23
CA ILE A 261 -30.91 -3.05 16.03
C ILE A 261 -30.52 -4.06 14.92
N ILE A 262 -30.02 -5.24 15.29
CA ILE A 262 -29.75 -6.33 14.33
C ILE A 262 -31.06 -6.82 13.72
N GLU A 263 -32.09 -7.12 14.54
CA GLU A 263 -33.40 -7.54 14.05
C GLU A 263 -34.06 -6.46 13.19
N LEU A 264 -33.89 -5.17 13.53
CA LEU A 264 -34.35 -4.05 12.73
C LEU A 264 -33.66 -4.04 11.35
N ALA A 265 -32.35 -4.14 11.30
CA ALA A 265 -31.58 -4.15 10.06
C ALA A 265 -32.00 -5.31 9.14
N VAL A 266 -32.13 -6.53 9.68
CA VAL A 266 -32.60 -7.70 8.93
C VAL A 266 -34.01 -7.47 8.37
N ARG A 267 -34.95 -6.94 9.17
CA ARG A 267 -36.32 -6.66 8.70
C ARG A 267 -36.36 -5.57 7.61
N LEU A 268 -35.56 -4.51 7.77
CA LEU A 268 -35.53 -3.41 6.80
C LEU A 268 -34.91 -3.84 5.47
N SER A 269 -33.97 -4.79 5.46
CA SER A 269 -33.36 -5.29 4.22
C SER A 269 -34.36 -6.00 3.29
N GLU A 270 -35.51 -6.39 3.80
CA GLU A 270 -36.56 -7.12 3.05
C GLU A 270 -37.70 -6.22 2.55
N ASN A 271 -37.74 -4.92 2.91
CA ASN A 271 -38.77 -4.00 2.48
C ASN A 271 -38.43 -3.35 1.11
N GLU A 272 -39.37 -2.59 0.54
CA GLU A 272 -39.21 -1.92 -0.76
C GLU A 272 -38.83 -0.41 -0.62
N GLU A 273 -38.60 0.08 0.59
CA GLU A 273 -38.25 1.48 0.82
C GLU A 273 -36.81 1.78 0.36
N SER A 274 -36.47 3.06 0.19
CA SER A 274 -35.13 3.47 -0.22
C SER A 274 -34.07 3.14 0.84
N ASP A 275 -32.82 2.94 0.39
CA ASP A 275 -31.71 2.69 1.31
C ASP A 275 -31.57 3.82 2.32
N LEU A 276 -31.65 5.07 1.87
CA LEU A 276 -31.54 6.23 2.75
C LEU A 276 -32.62 6.27 3.84
N ASP A 277 -33.88 5.99 3.48
CA ASP A 277 -34.99 5.96 4.45
C ASP A 277 -34.78 4.85 5.49
N ASN A 278 -34.31 3.68 5.07
CA ASN A 278 -34.03 2.56 5.94
C ASN A 278 -32.82 2.83 6.85
N ILE A 279 -31.72 3.36 6.30
CA ILE A 279 -30.53 3.73 7.08
C ILE A 279 -30.89 4.79 8.13
N ASN A 280 -31.67 5.81 7.77
CA ASN A 280 -32.13 6.83 8.72
C ASN A 280 -32.98 6.29 9.89
N ARG A 281 -33.59 5.11 9.74
CA ARG A 281 -34.29 4.41 10.84
C ARG A 281 -33.34 3.62 11.74
N ILE A 282 -32.21 3.17 11.22
CA ILE A 282 -31.19 2.44 11.97
C ILE A 282 -30.38 3.42 12.80
N GLY A 283 -29.88 4.51 12.18
CA GLY A 283 -29.10 5.53 12.86
C GLY A 283 -28.19 6.33 11.93
N GLU A 284 -27.18 6.96 12.52
CA GLU A 284 -26.19 7.77 11.83
C GLU A 284 -24.80 7.10 11.78
N GLY A 285 -24.60 5.96 12.43
CA GLY A 285 -23.34 5.22 12.41
C GLY A 285 -22.24 5.70 13.36
N TRP A 286 -22.44 6.82 14.09
CA TRP A 286 -21.44 7.32 15.07
C TRP A 286 -21.17 6.39 16.25
N VAL A 287 -22.03 5.43 16.48
CA VAL A 287 -21.94 4.44 17.54
C VAL A 287 -21.93 3.02 16.96
N ALA A 288 -21.20 2.13 17.61
CA ALA A 288 -20.84 0.83 17.03
C ALA A 288 -22.06 -0.05 16.72
N GLU A 289 -23.12 0.03 17.51
CA GLU A 289 -24.37 -0.71 17.25
C GLU A 289 -25.09 -0.20 15.98
N GLU A 290 -25.07 1.11 15.73
CA GLU A 290 -25.66 1.69 14.50
C GLU A 290 -24.80 1.37 13.27
N THR A 291 -23.47 1.47 13.39
CA THR A 291 -22.52 1.07 12.33
C THR A 291 -22.77 -0.37 11.92
N LEU A 292 -22.88 -1.29 12.89
CA LEU A 292 -23.19 -2.71 12.63
C LEU A 292 -24.55 -2.87 11.95
N GLY A 293 -25.58 -2.18 12.45
CA GLY A 293 -26.94 -2.26 11.91
C GLY A 293 -27.01 -1.80 10.45
N ILE A 294 -26.38 -0.66 10.12
CA ILE A 294 -26.30 -0.14 8.75
C ILE A 294 -25.54 -1.11 7.85
N ALA A 295 -24.41 -1.64 8.31
CA ALA A 295 -23.62 -2.59 7.54
C ALA A 295 -24.36 -3.92 7.29
N ILE A 296 -25.07 -4.46 8.29
CA ILE A 296 -25.92 -5.65 8.12
C ILE A 296 -27.03 -5.38 7.10
N TYR A 297 -27.71 -4.25 7.22
CA TYR A 297 -28.75 -3.85 6.29
C TYR A 297 -28.23 -3.79 4.85
N CYS A 298 -27.18 -3.01 4.62
CA CYS A 298 -26.61 -2.83 3.27
C CYS A 298 -26.06 -4.15 2.71
N ALA A 299 -25.40 -4.97 3.52
CA ALA A 299 -24.87 -6.25 3.07
C ALA A 299 -25.98 -7.24 2.68
N LEU A 300 -27.09 -7.31 3.42
CA LEU A 300 -28.23 -8.16 3.08
C LEU A 300 -28.98 -7.66 1.84
N ARG A 301 -29.17 -6.34 1.74
CA ARG A 301 -29.92 -5.70 0.65
C ARG A 301 -29.21 -5.83 -0.69
N HIS A 302 -27.88 -5.77 -0.67
CA HIS A 302 -27.00 -5.75 -1.85
C HIS A 302 -26.00 -6.92 -1.85
N GLN A 303 -26.38 -8.09 -1.34
CA GLN A 303 -25.48 -9.22 -1.14
C GLN A 303 -24.77 -9.72 -2.40
N ASP A 304 -25.32 -9.42 -3.60
CA ASP A 304 -24.78 -9.84 -4.90
C ASP A 304 -24.07 -8.70 -5.67
N ASP A 305 -24.01 -7.48 -5.09
CA ASP A 305 -23.40 -6.30 -5.71
C ASP A 305 -22.59 -5.49 -4.70
N PHE A 306 -21.28 -5.71 -4.71
CA PHE A 306 -20.34 -5.00 -3.84
C PHE A 306 -20.46 -3.48 -3.96
N SER A 307 -20.52 -2.96 -5.20
CA SER A 307 -20.54 -1.51 -5.44
C SER A 307 -21.83 -0.88 -4.93
N ALA A 308 -22.97 -1.51 -5.17
CA ALA A 308 -24.26 -1.03 -4.68
C ALA A 308 -24.30 -0.98 -3.16
N GLY A 309 -23.83 -2.03 -2.48
CA GLY A 309 -23.82 -2.09 -1.03
C GLY A 309 -22.94 -1.03 -0.37
N VAL A 310 -21.72 -0.83 -0.90
CA VAL A 310 -20.81 0.20 -0.37
C VAL A 310 -21.33 1.61 -0.66
N ILE A 311 -21.86 1.87 -1.86
CA ILE A 311 -22.46 3.17 -2.19
C ILE A 311 -23.67 3.45 -1.27
N ALA A 312 -24.52 2.47 -1.04
CA ALA A 312 -25.66 2.65 -0.13
C ALA A 312 -25.20 2.99 1.31
N SER A 313 -24.18 2.29 1.80
CA SER A 313 -23.70 2.43 3.19
C SER A 313 -23.00 3.74 3.51
N VAL A 314 -22.59 4.54 2.51
CA VAL A 314 -21.90 5.82 2.74
C VAL A 314 -22.76 7.05 2.48
N ASN A 315 -23.85 6.94 1.70
CA ASN A 315 -24.66 8.08 1.27
C ASN A 315 -25.76 8.47 2.26
N HIS A 316 -25.37 8.74 3.49
CA HIS A 316 -26.24 9.24 4.56
C HIS A 316 -25.51 10.31 5.39
N LYS A 317 -26.24 11.02 6.23
CA LYS A 317 -25.63 11.88 7.25
C LYS A 317 -25.04 11.00 8.34
N GLY A 318 -23.82 11.27 8.77
CA GLY A 318 -23.22 10.53 9.88
C GLY A 318 -21.84 9.98 9.54
N ASP A 319 -21.52 8.86 10.17
CA ASP A 319 -20.21 8.19 10.11
C ASP A 319 -20.09 7.30 8.84
N SER A 320 -19.91 7.97 7.70
CA SER A 320 -19.95 7.32 6.38
C SER A 320 -18.75 6.40 6.13
N ASP A 321 -17.56 6.71 6.66
CA ASP A 321 -16.37 5.87 6.49
C ASP A 321 -16.46 4.58 7.30
N SER A 322 -16.86 4.64 8.57
CA SER A 322 -17.03 3.43 9.39
C SER A 322 -18.18 2.53 8.88
N THR A 323 -19.31 3.10 8.46
CA THR A 323 -20.41 2.30 7.88
C THR A 323 -20.00 1.69 6.55
N GLY A 324 -19.27 2.45 5.73
CA GLY A 324 -18.65 1.98 4.49
C GLY A 324 -17.64 0.87 4.74
N ALA A 325 -16.71 1.07 5.68
CA ALA A 325 -15.66 0.10 6.02
C ALA A 325 -16.24 -1.25 6.47
N VAL A 326 -17.19 -1.23 7.41
CA VAL A 326 -17.79 -2.47 7.94
C VAL A 326 -18.64 -3.18 6.88
N THR A 327 -19.41 -2.44 6.07
CA THR A 327 -20.15 -3.00 4.92
C THR A 327 -19.18 -3.63 3.91
N GLY A 328 -18.12 -2.91 3.57
CA GLY A 328 -17.08 -3.37 2.65
C GLY A 328 -16.35 -4.62 3.14
N ASN A 329 -16.09 -4.73 4.46
CA ASN A 329 -15.53 -5.94 5.05
C ASN A 329 -16.46 -7.16 4.88
N ILE A 330 -17.77 -7.01 5.13
CA ILE A 330 -18.75 -8.10 5.00
C ILE A 330 -18.90 -8.51 3.53
N LEU A 331 -19.22 -7.57 2.65
CA LEU A 331 -19.43 -7.84 1.23
C LEU A 331 -18.15 -8.31 0.52
N GLY A 332 -17.00 -7.75 0.88
CA GLY A 332 -15.73 -8.18 0.35
C GLY A 332 -15.37 -9.62 0.75
N ALA A 333 -15.67 -10.02 1.99
CA ALA A 333 -15.55 -11.42 2.43
C ALA A 333 -16.51 -12.33 1.66
N LEU A 334 -17.76 -11.88 1.45
CA LEU A 334 -18.81 -12.67 0.80
C LEU A 334 -18.54 -12.90 -0.69
N LEU A 335 -18.17 -11.84 -1.41
CA LEU A 335 -18.05 -11.84 -2.86
C LEU A 335 -16.62 -12.10 -3.37
N GLY A 336 -15.60 -11.88 -2.52
CA GLY A 336 -14.20 -11.99 -2.87
C GLY A 336 -13.61 -10.73 -3.52
N PHE A 337 -12.28 -10.69 -3.56
CA PHE A 337 -11.50 -9.57 -4.12
C PHE A 337 -11.72 -9.40 -5.64
N ASP A 338 -11.87 -10.51 -6.36
CA ASP A 338 -12.05 -10.48 -7.82
C ASP A 338 -13.38 -9.84 -8.21
N ALA A 339 -14.42 -9.95 -7.37
CA ALA A 339 -15.72 -9.30 -7.57
C ALA A 339 -15.69 -7.78 -7.33
N ILE A 340 -14.71 -7.26 -6.59
CA ILE A 340 -14.54 -5.82 -6.41
C ILE A 340 -14.14 -5.19 -7.76
N ALA A 341 -14.95 -4.26 -8.27
CA ALA A 341 -14.71 -3.63 -9.56
C ALA A 341 -13.35 -2.92 -9.62
N GLN A 342 -12.67 -2.98 -10.76
CA GLN A 342 -11.32 -2.41 -10.94
C GLN A 342 -11.25 -0.91 -10.61
N LYS A 343 -12.33 -0.15 -10.84
CA LYS A 343 -12.40 1.27 -10.50
C LYS A 343 -12.11 1.55 -9.01
N TRP A 344 -12.50 0.65 -8.11
CA TRP A 344 -12.27 0.75 -6.68
C TRP A 344 -10.85 0.39 -6.27
N LYS A 345 -10.19 -0.47 -7.03
CA LYS A 345 -8.80 -0.93 -6.76
C LYS A 345 -7.74 0.03 -7.31
N THR A 346 -8.03 0.73 -8.41
CA THR A 346 -6.99 1.45 -9.17
C THR A 346 -6.34 2.61 -8.41
N ASN A 347 -7.10 3.44 -7.71
CA ASN A 347 -6.59 4.65 -7.05
C ASN A 347 -6.72 4.61 -5.53
N LEU A 348 -6.99 3.45 -4.95
CA LEU A 348 -7.05 3.30 -3.50
C LEU A 348 -5.67 3.55 -2.87
N GLU A 349 -5.61 4.36 -1.82
CA GLU A 349 -4.39 4.57 -1.04
C GLU A 349 -3.96 3.25 -0.39
N LEU A 350 -2.68 2.95 -0.39
CA LEU A 350 -2.08 1.76 0.26
C LEU A 350 -2.63 0.39 -0.21
N ILE A 351 -3.21 0.29 -1.39
CA ILE A 351 -3.75 -0.98 -1.91
C ILE A 351 -2.72 -2.12 -1.84
N ASP A 352 -1.46 -1.83 -2.14
CA ASP A 352 -0.37 -2.84 -2.12
C ASP A 352 -0.08 -3.31 -0.69
N VAL A 353 -0.06 -2.40 0.29
CA VAL A 353 0.13 -2.72 1.72
C VAL A 353 -1.05 -3.52 2.26
N ILE A 354 -2.28 -3.16 1.87
CA ILE A 354 -3.51 -3.85 2.29
C ILE A 354 -3.54 -5.27 1.74
N THR A 355 -3.21 -5.45 0.46
CA THR A 355 -3.16 -6.78 -0.16
C THR A 355 -2.01 -7.62 0.38
N GLU A 356 -0.82 -7.05 0.60
CA GLU A 356 0.32 -7.75 1.21
C GLU A 356 -0.04 -8.31 2.60
N ILE A 357 -0.66 -7.50 3.46
CA ILE A 357 -1.03 -7.96 4.80
C ILE A 357 -2.21 -8.94 4.79
N ALA A 358 -3.10 -8.84 3.80
CA ALA A 358 -4.18 -9.82 3.59
C ALA A 358 -3.61 -11.19 3.17
N ASP A 359 -2.59 -11.20 2.32
CA ASP A 359 -1.87 -12.41 1.93
C ASP A 359 -1.18 -13.06 3.13
N ASP A 360 -0.55 -12.25 3.96
CA ASP A 360 0.10 -12.72 5.18
C ASP A 360 -0.91 -13.30 6.19
N LEU A 361 -2.13 -12.73 6.32
CA LEU A 361 -3.20 -13.30 7.13
C LEU A 361 -3.65 -14.67 6.60
N CYS A 362 -3.75 -14.83 5.28
CA CYS A 362 -4.13 -16.11 4.67
C CYS A 362 -3.08 -17.19 4.84
N HIS A 363 -1.82 -16.87 4.60
CA HIS A 363 -0.73 -17.85 4.62
C HIS A 363 -0.23 -18.17 6.03
N GLY A 364 -0.28 -17.20 6.94
CA GLY A 364 0.23 -17.32 8.29
C GLY A 364 1.74 -17.63 8.36
N CYS A 365 2.30 -17.62 9.56
CA CYS A 365 3.70 -17.95 9.78
C CYS A 365 3.95 -19.45 9.57
N GLN A 366 4.68 -19.83 8.53
CA GLN A 366 5.06 -21.21 8.23
C GLN A 366 6.31 -21.68 8.98
N MET A 367 7.08 -20.75 9.58
CA MET A 367 8.25 -21.06 10.41
C MET A 367 7.80 -21.55 11.78
N HIS A 368 8.53 -22.50 12.35
CA HIS A 368 8.28 -22.99 13.71
C HIS A 368 9.57 -23.39 14.43
N LYS A 369 9.51 -23.40 15.76
CA LYS A 369 10.66 -23.60 16.65
C LYS A 369 11.56 -24.81 16.33
N TYR A 370 11.01 -25.86 15.79
CA TYR A 370 11.72 -27.13 15.49
C TYR A 370 11.86 -27.39 14.00
N GLY A 371 11.50 -26.43 13.15
CA GLY A 371 11.60 -26.53 11.69
C GLY A 371 12.88 -25.91 11.17
N ASN A 372 13.26 -26.34 9.96
CA ASN A 372 14.40 -25.78 9.24
C ASN A 372 13.94 -24.85 8.10
N TYR A 373 12.65 -24.56 8.01
CA TYR A 373 12.13 -23.64 7.01
C TYR A 373 12.38 -22.20 7.47
N GLU A 374 12.98 -21.42 6.60
CA GLU A 374 13.22 -19.99 6.79
C GLU A 374 12.47 -19.22 5.72
N ASP A 375 11.81 -18.16 6.13
CA ASP A 375 11.15 -17.20 5.26
C ASP A 375 11.80 -15.82 5.46
N PRO A 376 12.64 -15.37 4.53
CA PRO A 376 13.33 -14.08 4.67
C PRO A 376 12.39 -12.88 4.68
N ASP A 377 11.32 -12.90 3.87
CA ASP A 377 10.35 -11.80 3.79
C ASP A 377 9.50 -11.74 5.05
N TRP A 378 9.03 -12.86 5.54
CA TRP A 378 8.34 -12.95 6.83
C TRP A 378 9.24 -12.50 7.99
N THR A 379 10.49 -12.97 8.00
CA THR A 379 11.49 -12.59 9.01
C THR A 379 11.72 -11.08 9.02
N ARG A 380 11.85 -10.46 7.85
CA ARG A 380 12.01 -9.02 7.72
C ARG A 380 10.81 -8.28 8.33
N LYS A 381 9.57 -8.64 7.96
CA LYS A 381 8.35 -7.97 8.41
C LYS A 381 8.03 -8.23 9.89
N TYR A 382 8.02 -9.46 10.35
CA TYR A 382 7.45 -9.84 11.65
C TYR A 382 8.47 -10.19 12.74
N ILE A 383 9.76 -10.19 12.40
CA ILE A 383 10.86 -10.36 13.38
C ILE A 383 11.71 -9.10 13.45
N TYR A 384 12.11 -8.54 12.31
CA TYR A 384 12.92 -7.32 12.26
C TYR A 384 12.08 -6.05 12.17
N MET A 385 10.77 -6.14 11.97
CA MET A 385 9.83 -5.01 11.87
C MET A 385 10.21 -4.02 10.78
N GLN A 386 10.56 -4.51 9.59
CA GLN A 386 10.96 -3.72 8.43
C GLN A 386 10.04 -4.03 7.26
N TRP A 387 9.53 -3.01 6.59
CA TRP A 387 8.71 -3.19 5.40
C TRP A 387 9.56 -3.60 4.19
N ARG A 388 10.70 -2.92 4.00
CA ARG A 388 11.63 -3.17 2.89
C ARG A 388 13.03 -3.39 3.43
N ASP A 389 13.87 -4.11 2.69
CA ASP A 389 15.26 -4.26 3.05
C ASP A 389 15.95 -2.88 3.10
N GLU A 390 16.70 -2.55 4.16
CA GLU A 390 17.48 -1.30 4.22
C GLU A 390 18.44 -1.17 3.02
N LYS A 391 18.86 -2.31 2.44
CA LYS A 391 19.59 -2.35 1.17
C LYS A 391 18.72 -1.95 -0.03
N MET A 392 17.41 -2.18 0.00
CA MET A 392 16.48 -1.69 -1.02
C MET A 392 16.14 -0.21 -0.84
N GLU A 393 16.04 0.33 0.39
CA GLU A 393 15.90 1.78 0.61
C GLU A 393 17.12 2.57 0.14
N THR A 394 18.33 1.98 0.21
CA THR A 394 19.55 2.57 -0.38
C THR A 394 19.68 2.25 -1.87
N ALA A 395 19.08 1.15 -2.35
CA ALA A 395 19.05 0.74 -3.75
C ALA A 395 17.91 1.44 -4.55
N ASP A 396 16.84 1.88 -3.90
CA ASP A 396 15.77 2.69 -4.53
C ASP A 396 16.18 4.15 -4.81
N LYS A 397 17.38 4.57 -4.42
CA LYS A 397 17.93 5.85 -4.83
C LYS A 397 19.08 5.64 -5.82
N THR A 398 18.72 5.30 -7.06
CA THR A 398 19.65 5.52 -8.16
C THR A 398 20.17 6.96 -8.07
N GLU A 399 21.46 7.13 -7.87
CA GLU A 399 22.10 8.43 -7.80
C GLU A 399 22.07 9.08 -9.18
N PHE A 400 21.50 10.26 -9.31
CA PHE A 400 21.47 11.04 -10.53
C PHE A 400 22.44 12.22 -10.42
N VAL A 401 23.55 12.17 -11.15
CA VAL A 401 24.62 13.16 -11.01
C VAL A 401 24.96 13.78 -12.36
N ALA A 402 25.06 15.10 -12.41
CA ALA A 402 25.68 15.82 -13.51
C ALA A 402 27.04 16.37 -13.06
N VAL A 403 28.12 16.02 -13.76
CA VAL A 403 29.47 16.48 -13.45
C VAL A 403 30.15 17.05 -14.69
N ARG A 404 31.01 18.04 -14.49
CA ARG A 404 31.91 18.48 -15.55
C ARG A 404 33.10 17.56 -15.65
N GLY A 405 33.41 17.08 -16.85
CA GLY A 405 34.56 16.19 -17.03
C GLY A 405 34.72 15.64 -18.42
N ASP A 406 35.71 14.76 -18.53
CA ASP A 406 36.01 13.96 -19.72
C ASP A 406 35.54 12.52 -19.46
N ILE A 407 34.54 12.07 -20.19
CA ILE A 407 33.91 10.75 -19.99
C ILE A 407 34.93 9.60 -20.22
N THR A 408 36.00 9.84 -20.98
CA THR A 408 37.05 8.83 -21.22
C THR A 408 37.98 8.62 -20.01
N LYS A 409 37.85 9.46 -18.96
CA LYS A 409 38.63 9.39 -17.71
C LYS A 409 37.78 8.99 -16.49
N ASN A 410 36.58 8.55 -16.74
CA ASN A 410 35.65 8.23 -15.65
C ASN A 410 35.90 6.82 -15.11
N HIS A 411 36.37 6.73 -13.86
CA HIS A 411 36.76 5.49 -13.17
C HIS A 411 35.69 4.93 -12.23
N ASP A 412 34.57 5.62 -12.03
CA ASP A 412 33.59 5.35 -11.00
C ASP A 412 32.24 4.82 -11.54
N VAL A 413 32.24 4.36 -12.79
CA VAL A 413 31.10 3.68 -13.41
C VAL A 413 31.55 2.42 -14.15
N GLN A 414 30.65 1.42 -14.21
CA GLN A 414 30.91 0.18 -14.95
C GLN A 414 30.81 0.36 -16.48
N ALA A 415 29.95 1.27 -16.94
CA ALA A 415 29.78 1.53 -18.36
C ALA A 415 29.75 3.03 -18.69
N ILE A 416 30.31 3.38 -19.83
CA ILE A 416 30.13 4.71 -20.45
C ILE A 416 29.31 4.59 -21.74
N VAL A 417 28.52 5.62 -22.04
CA VAL A 417 27.78 5.71 -23.29
C VAL A 417 28.57 6.49 -24.32
N ASN A 418 28.67 5.94 -25.52
CA ASN A 418 29.23 6.61 -26.71
C ASN A 418 28.07 7.16 -27.56
N ALA A 419 27.98 8.48 -27.69
CA ALA A 419 27.13 9.14 -28.67
C ALA A 419 27.73 8.96 -30.07
N ALA A 420 27.51 7.79 -30.64
CA ALA A 420 28.09 7.33 -31.89
C ALA A 420 27.31 7.83 -33.12
N ASN A 421 27.87 7.63 -34.28
CA ASN A 421 27.16 7.66 -35.57
C ASN A 421 26.57 6.27 -35.89
N THR A 422 25.72 6.18 -36.90
CA THR A 422 25.04 4.93 -37.27
C THR A 422 25.98 3.83 -37.80
N SER A 423 27.19 4.17 -38.26
CA SER A 423 28.19 3.19 -38.68
C SER A 423 28.95 2.54 -37.52
N LEU A 424 29.03 3.20 -36.35
CA LEU A 424 29.83 2.86 -35.17
C LEU A 424 31.35 2.83 -35.44
N LEU A 425 31.81 3.43 -36.49
CA LEU A 425 33.24 3.35 -36.93
C LEU A 425 34.08 4.53 -36.45
N GLY A 426 33.61 5.24 -35.43
CA GLY A 426 34.25 6.43 -34.94
C GLY A 426 33.85 7.69 -35.72
N GLY A 427 34.16 8.85 -35.15
CA GLY A 427 33.82 10.14 -35.74
C GLY A 427 34.50 11.29 -35.02
N GLY A 428 33.84 12.44 -34.97
CA GLY A 428 34.28 13.63 -34.23
C GLY A 428 33.72 13.66 -32.80
N GLY A 429 34.13 14.66 -32.01
CA GLY A 429 33.62 14.89 -30.66
C GLY A 429 33.89 13.74 -29.69
N VAL A 430 32.90 13.39 -28.87
CA VAL A 430 33.00 12.33 -27.85
C VAL A 430 33.24 10.95 -28.46
N ASP A 431 32.63 10.64 -29.60
CA ASP A 431 32.83 9.37 -30.34
C ASP A 431 34.31 9.18 -30.72
N GLY A 432 34.93 10.21 -31.31
CA GLY A 432 36.37 10.17 -31.64
C GLY A 432 37.28 10.10 -30.40
N ALA A 433 36.93 10.76 -29.32
CA ALA A 433 37.69 10.70 -28.07
C ALA A 433 37.65 9.28 -27.47
N ILE A 434 36.49 8.66 -27.41
CA ILE A 434 36.31 7.29 -26.90
C ILE A 434 37.07 6.29 -27.76
N HIS A 435 36.96 6.37 -29.10
CA HIS A 435 37.69 5.48 -29.99
C HIS A 435 39.23 5.62 -29.87
N ARG A 436 39.75 6.85 -29.74
CA ARG A 436 41.20 7.07 -29.54
C ARG A 436 41.70 6.50 -28.23
N THR A 437 40.94 6.70 -27.13
CA THR A 437 41.37 6.24 -25.81
C THR A 437 41.20 4.73 -25.64
N ALA A 438 40.12 4.15 -26.16
CA ALA A 438 39.87 2.70 -26.11
C ALA A 438 40.88 1.88 -26.95
N GLY A 439 41.45 2.50 -27.99
CA GLY A 439 42.42 1.83 -28.85
C GLY A 439 41.83 1.12 -30.08
N PRO A 440 42.68 0.53 -30.93
CA PRO A 440 42.27 -0.03 -32.24
C PRO A 440 41.33 -1.24 -32.12
N GLU A 441 41.36 -1.95 -31.01
CA GLU A 441 40.50 -3.13 -30.76
C GLU A 441 39.03 -2.76 -30.75
N LEU A 442 38.68 -1.59 -30.22
CA LEU A 442 37.31 -1.08 -30.23
C LEU A 442 36.80 -0.94 -31.66
N LEU A 443 37.59 -0.32 -32.55
CA LEU A 443 37.20 -0.15 -33.94
C LEU A 443 37.03 -1.49 -34.66
N ALA A 444 37.90 -2.45 -34.39
CA ALA A 444 37.80 -3.80 -34.95
C ALA A 444 36.50 -4.48 -34.50
N LYS A 445 36.14 -4.35 -33.23
CA LYS A 445 34.88 -4.89 -32.69
C LYS A 445 33.65 -4.19 -33.26
N CYS A 446 33.68 -2.87 -33.37
CA CYS A 446 32.57 -2.07 -33.94
C CYS A 446 32.26 -2.43 -35.39
N ARG A 447 33.29 -2.75 -36.19
CA ARG A 447 33.12 -3.26 -37.57
C ARG A 447 32.29 -4.54 -37.61
N LEU A 448 32.50 -5.46 -36.64
CA LEU A 448 31.76 -6.71 -36.55
C LEU A 448 30.29 -6.51 -36.09
N LEU A 449 29.98 -5.38 -35.45
CA LEU A 449 28.62 -5.05 -35.06
C LEU A 449 27.73 -4.63 -36.23
N GLY A 450 28.30 -4.22 -37.37
CA GLY A 450 27.57 -3.90 -38.59
C GLY A 450 26.67 -2.65 -38.47
N GLY A 451 27.08 -1.66 -37.67
CA GLY A 451 26.34 -0.42 -37.44
C GLY A 451 25.22 -0.56 -36.40
N CYS A 452 24.50 0.56 -36.13
CA CYS A 452 23.38 0.65 -35.22
C CYS A 452 22.38 1.70 -35.73
N LYS A 453 21.08 1.44 -35.62
CA LYS A 453 20.03 2.40 -36.00
C LYS A 453 19.89 3.49 -34.95
N THR A 454 19.53 4.71 -35.38
CA THR A 454 19.21 5.82 -34.47
C THR A 454 18.13 5.39 -33.44
N GLY A 455 18.34 5.69 -32.17
CA GLY A 455 17.46 5.30 -31.08
C GLY A 455 17.71 3.90 -30.50
N GLN A 456 18.55 3.08 -31.14
CA GLN A 456 18.98 1.76 -30.64
C GLN A 456 20.36 1.85 -29.98
N ALA A 457 20.77 0.79 -29.27
CA ALA A 457 22.08 0.70 -28.64
C ALA A 457 22.74 -0.66 -28.87
N LYS A 458 24.09 -0.68 -28.86
CA LYS A 458 24.92 -1.90 -28.88
C LYS A 458 26.07 -1.77 -27.87
N ILE A 459 26.51 -2.89 -27.30
CA ILE A 459 27.53 -2.92 -26.25
C ILE A 459 28.83 -3.59 -26.71
N THR A 460 29.96 -3.06 -26.23
CA THR A 460 31.30 -3.65 -26.38
C THR A 460 32.05 -3.62 -25.06
N LYS A 461 33.18 -4.33 -24.95
CA LYS A 461 34.16 -4.08 -23.89
C LYS A 461 34.80 -2.69 -24.08
N ALA A 462 35.31 -2.14 -22.98
CA ALA A 462 35.89 -0.79 -22.97
C ALA A 462 37.39 -0.73 -23.34
N TYR A 463 38.07 -1.88 -23.41
CA TYR A 463 39.50 -2.03 -23.76
C TYR A 463 40.42 -1.19 -22.86
N ASN A 464 41.05 -0.13 -23.38
CA ASN A 464 42.00 0.72 -22.64
C ASN A 464 41.31 1.82 -21.82
N LEU A 465 39.97 1.90 -21.82
CA LEU A 465 39.22 2.83 -20.98
C LEU A 465 39.11 2.32 -19.54
N PRO A 466 38.96 3.20 -18.55
CA PRO A 466 38.95 2.82 -17.13
C PRO A 466 37.60 2.27 -16.64
N CYS A 467 36.71 1.84 -17.53
CA CYS A 467 35.43 1.18 -17.24
C CYS A 467 35.40 -0.21 -17.90
N GLU A 468 34.34 -0.97 -17.66
CA GLU A 468 34.21 -2.34 -18.19
C GLU A 468 33.59 -2.38 -19.59
N TYR A 469 32.62 -1.51 -19.85
CA TYR A 469 31.83 -1.54 -21.08
C TYR A 469 31.66 -0.17 -21.72
N ILE A 470 31.44 -0.18 -23.03
CA ILE A 470 30.96 0.96 -23.81
C ILE A 470 29.63 0.59 -24.44
N ILE A 471 28.61 1.41 -24.23
CA ILE A 471 27.32 1.29 -24.89
C ILE A 471 27.22 2.36 -25.96
N HIS A 472 27.15 1.93 -27.22
CA HIS A 472 27.13 2.80 -28.40
C HIS A 472 25.68 3.06 -28.81
N THR A 473 25.27 4.32 -28.90
CA THR A 473 23.94 4.73 -29.37
C THR A 473 24.03 5.88 -30.37
N PRO A 474 23.49 5.73 -31.58
CA PRO A 474 23.37 6.84 -32.52
C PRO A 474 22.16 7.71 -32.15
N GLY A 475 22.44 8.97 -31.78
CA GLY A 475 21.40 9.95 -31.53
C GLY A 475 20.82 10.56 -32.82
N PRO A 476 19.63 11.20 -32.75
CA PRO A 476 19.03 11.86 -33.90
C PRO A 476 19.72 13.18 -34.26
N HIS A 477 19.73 13.50 -35.54
CA HIS A 477 20.00 14.87 -36.03
C HIS A 477 18.79 15.75 -35.82
N TRP A 478 18.98 16.98 -35.36
CA TRP A 478 17.88 17.92 -35.18
C TRP A 478 17.42 18.53 -36.52
N ASN A 479 16.18 18.32 -36.89
CA ASN A 479 15.52 18.85 -38.08
C ASN A 479 14.28 19.69 -37.74
N GLY A 480 14.30 20.36 -36.60
CA GLY A 480 13.21 21.24 -36.15
C GLY A 480 12.08 20.54 -35.40
N GLY A 481 12.29 19.32 -34.88
CA GLY A 481 11.33 18.57 -34.05
C GLY A 481 10.21 17.89 -34.83
N LYS A 482 10.31 17.80 -36.19
CA LYS A 482 9.24 17.26 -37.06
C LYS A 482 9.46 15.81 -37.51
N SER A 483 10.61 15.22 -37.16
CA SER A 483 11.04 13.88 -37.61
C SER A 483 11.19 12.89 -36.45
N LYS A 484 10.36 13.02 -35.39
CA LYS A 484 10.36 12.19 -34.17
C LYS A 484 11.68 12.25 -33.38
N GLU A 485 12.40 13.37 -33.48
CA GLU A 485 13.73 13.52 -32.86
C GLU A 485 13.64 13.41 -31.32
N HIS A 486 12.55 13.90 -30.69
CA HIS A 486 12.32 13.76 -29.25
C HIS A 486 12.14 12.30 -28.83
N GLU A 487 11.34 11.56 -29.56
CA GLU A 487 11.09 10.13 -29.32
C GLU A 487 12.36 9.30 -29.54
N LEU A 488 13.12 9.62 -30.61
CA LEU A 488 14.38 8.95 -30.92
C LEU A 488 15.46 9.21 -29.88
N LEU A 489 15.52 10.43 -29.34
CA LEU A 489 16.47 10.77 -28.27
C LEU A 489 16.09 10.04 -26.97
N ALA A 490 14.83 10.00 -26.60
CA ALA A 490 14.35 9.21 -25.46
C ALA A 490 14.66 7.72 -25.65
N SER A 491 14.47 7.19 -26.86
CA SER A 491 14.80 5.80 -27.21
C SER A 491 16.30 5.49 -27.04
N CYS A 492 17.21 6.45 -27.33
CA CYS A 492 18.65 6.27 -27.08
C CYS A 492 18.93 6.00 -25.60
N TYR A 493 18.38 6.82 -24.71
CA TYR A 493 18.56 6.65 -23.26
C TYR A 493 17.97 5.33 -22.79
N ARG A 494 16.73 5.02 -23.17
CA ARG A 494 16.06 3.77 -22.78
C ARG A 494 16.83 2.54 -23.25
N SER A 495 17.21 2.48 -24.52
CA SER A 495 17.97 1.33 -25.07
C SER A 495 19.32 1.14 -24.40
N CYS A 496 20.00 2.23 -23.97
CA CYS A 496 21.24 2.13 -23.21
C CYS A 496 21.01 1.56 -21.82
N LEU A 497 19.98 2.02 -21.13
CA LEU A 497 19.63 1.56 -19.77
C LEU A 497 19.15 0.11 -19.78
N GLU A 498 18.31 -0.30 -20.73
CA GLU A 498 17.90 -1.69 -20.95
C GLU A 498 19.11 -2.63 -21.16
N LEU A 499 20.07 -2.21 -21.99
CA LEU A 499 21.30 -2.99 -22.19
C LEU A 499 22.17 -3.07 -20.94
N ALA A 500 22.24 -1.99 -20.16
CA ALA A 500 22.97 -1.98 -18.90
C ALA A 500 22.36 -2.99 -17.92
N VAL A 501 21.06 -2.90 -17.65
CA VAL A 501 20.32 -3.82 -16.76
C VAL A 501 20.46 -5.28 -17.23
N ASN A 502 20.22 -5.56 -18.51
CA ASN A 502 20.33 -6.91 -19.08
C ASN A 502 21.76 -7.49 -18.98
N LYS A 503 22.77 -6.66 -18.75
CA LYS A 503 24.17 -7.06 -18.53
C LYS A 503 24.59 -7.09 -17.06
N GLY A 504 23.70 -6.76 -16.13
CA GLY A 504 24.01 -6.63 -14.73
C GLY A 504 24.89 -5.42 -14.39
N ILE A 505 24.90 -4.39 -15.25
CA ILE A 505 25.62 -3.13 -15.03
C ILE A 505 24.76 -2.25 -14.14
N ARG A 506 25.32 -1.84 -13.02
CA ARG A 506 24.62 -1.04 -12.01
C ARG A 506 24.96 0.45 -12.03
N SER A 507 26.05 0.85 -12.74
CA SER A 507 26.45 2.25 -12.86
C SER A 507 26.83 2.62 -14.30
N ILE A 508 26.25 3.72 -14.80
CA ILE A 508 26.38 4.13 -16.21
C ILE A 508 26.60 5.65 -16.33
N ALA A 509 27.51 6.06 -17.21
CA ALA A 509 27.72 7.47 -17.54
C ALA A 509 27.34 7.81 -18.96
N PHE A 510 26.63 8.91 -19.14
CA PHE A 510 26.18 9.45 -20.42
C PHE A 510 26.89 10.75 -20.77
N PRO A 511 27.23 10.99 -22.05
CA PRO A 511 27.49 12.33 -22.57
C PRO A 511 26.16 13.03 -22.89
N SER A 512 26.18 14.30 -23.26
CA SER A 512 25.01 14.98 -23.82
C SER A 512 24.76 14.51 -25.26
N ILE A 513 23.85 13.56 -25.45
CA ILE A 513 23.55 12.94 -26.75
C ILE A 513 22.94 13.96 -27.70
N SER A 514 23.41 14.01 -28.95
CA SER A 514 22.92 14.86 -30.07
C SER A 514 23.09 16.38 -29.92
N THR A 515 23.58 16.91 -28.80
CA THR A 515 23.65 18.36 -28.55
C THR A 515 24.87 19.04 -29.20
N GLY A 516 25.83 18.29 -29.68
CA GLY A 516 26.99 18.80 -30.42
C GLY A 516 26.70 18.99 -31.92
N ILE A 517 27.38 18.23 -32.77
CA ILE A 517 27.29 18.33 -34.26
C ILE A 517 25.86 18.10 -34.77
N TYR A 518 25.05 17.32 -34.06
CA TYR A 518 23.66 17.05 -34.44
C TYR A 518 22.67 18.14 -34.01
N SER A 519 23.15 19.19 -33.35
CA SER A 519 22.45 20.47 -33.07
C SER A 519 21.08 20.34 -32.36
N PHE A 520 20.87 19.28 -31.61
CA PHE A 520 19.64 19.16 -30.79
C PHE A 520 19.62 20.26 -29.72
N PRO A 521 18.48 20.99 -29.50
CA PRO A 521 18.41 22.06 -28.53
C PRO A 521 18.70 21.56 -27.11
N LEU A 522 19.72 22.14 -26.48
CA LEU A 522 20.27 21.64 -25.20
C LEU A 522 19.23 21.50 -24.08
N ASN A 523 18.37 22.50 -23.88
CA ASN A 523 17.35 22.46 -22.82
C ASN A 523 16.33 21.32 -23.04
N GLN A 524 15.95 21.06 -24.29
CA GLN A 524 15.06 19.96 -24.62
C GLN A 524 15.77 18.60 -24.48
N ALA A 525 17.03 18.55 -24.88
CA ALA A 525 17.82 17.31 -24.77
C ALA A 525 18.04 16.92 -23.29
N SER A 526 18.39 17.87 -22.43
CA SER A 526 18.58 17.62 -20.99
C SER A 526 17.27 17.20 -20.29
N GLU A 527 16.16 17.84 -20.65
CA GLU A 527 14.84 17.45 -20.13
C GLU A 527 14.47 16.00 -20.52
N ILE A 528 14.61 15.66 -21.80
CA ILE A 528 14.32 14.31 -22.30
C ILE A 528 15.22 13.28 -21.63
N ALA A 529 16.52 13.56 -21.52
CA ALA A 529 17.50 12.69 -20.90
C ALA A 529 17.15 12.34 -19.45
N VAL A 530 16.95 13.38 -18.61
CA VAL A 530 16.68 13.21 -17.19
C VAL A 530 15.32 12.55 -16.99
N ARG A 531 14.27 13.02 -17.67
CA ARG A 531 12.94 12.43 -17.59
C ARG A 531 12.92 10.95 -17.99
N THR A 532 13.58 10.60 -19.11
CA THR A 532 13.62 9.20 -19.57
C THR A 532 14.38 8.29 -18.61
N ALA A 533 15.50 8.77 -18.06
CA ALA A 533 16.28 8.00 -17.09
C ALA A 533 15.52 7.82 -15.77
N LYS A 534 14.83 8.84 -15.29
CA LYS A 534 13.99 8.78 -14.10
C LYS A 534 12.82 7.81 -14.27
N GLN A 535 12.09 7.92 -15.38
CA GLN A 535 11.00 6.99 -15.67
C GLN A 535 11.52 5.54 -15.75
N PHE A 536 12.67 5.33 -16.37
CA PHE A 536 13.26 4.00 -16.46
C PHE A 536 13.56 3.40 -15.08
N VAL A 537 14.11 4.18 -14.16
CA VAL A 537 14.42 3.72 -12.81
C VAL A 537 13.14 3.42 -12.01
N GLN A 538 12.06 4.20 -12.20
CA GLN A 538 10.75 3.90 -11.61
C GLN A 538 10.16 2.59 -12.13
N ASP A 539 10.33 2.31 -13.44
CA ASP A 539 9.87 1.07 -14.08
C ASP A 539 10.78 -0.15 -13.74
N HIS A 540 12.02 0.09 -13.25
CA HIS A 540 13.04 -0.92 -12.94
C HIS A 540 13.73 -0.60 -11.59
N PRO A 541 13.00 -0.65 -10.47
CA PRO A 541 13.53 -0.27 -9.16
C PRO A 541 14.70 -1.16 -8.74
N GLY A 542 15.73 -0.55 -8.16
CA GLY A 542 16.89 -1.27 -7.63
C GLY A 542 17.86 -1.87 -8.65
N GLU A 543 17.62 -1.70 -9.95
CA GLU A 543 18.49 -2.27 -11.01
C GLU A 543 19.75 -1.42 -11.27
N LEU A 544 19.74 -0.13 -10.95
CA LEU A 544 20.84 0.79 -11.16
C LEU A 544 21.19 1.56 -9.89
N ASP A 545 22.48 1.61 -9.54
CA ASP A 545 22.97 2.39 -8.38
C ASP A 545 23.23 3.84 -8.75
N ALA A 546 23.72 4.11 -9.99
CA ALA A 546 24.07 5.46 -10.44
C ALA A 546 23.86 5.67 -11.93
N ILE A 547 23.27 6.79 -12.28
CA ILE A 547 23.22 7.35 -13.63
C ILE A 547 23.91 8.71 -13.63
N LYS A 548 25.03 8.83 -14.33
CA LYS A 548 25.86 10.01 -14.36
C LYS A 548 25.85 10.67 -15.74
N TRP A 549 25.75 12.00 -15.80
CA TRP A 549 26.04 12.76 -17.01
C TRP A 549 27.39 13.44 -16.88
N VAL A 550 28.34 13.04 -17.73
CA VAL A 550 29.70 13.62 -17.79
C VAL A 550 29.74 14.61 -18.94
N LEU A 551 29.81 15.89 -18.61
CA LEU A 551 29.54 17.01 -19.49
C LEU A 551 30.79 17.86 -19.67
N PHE A 552 31.07 18.26 -20.92
CA PHE A 552 32.35 18.87 -21.29
C PHE A 552 32.44 20.34 -20.88
N ASP A 553 31.34 21.07 -20.85
CA ASP A 553 31.31 22.51 -20.56
C ASP A 553 30.25 22.88 -19.52
N ASP A 554 30.41 24.10 -18.91
CA ASP A 554 29.58 24.58 -17.84
C ASP A 554 28.12 24.84 -18.25
N LYS A 555 27.89 25.24 -19.52
CA LYS A 555 26.55 25.48 -20.05
C LYS A 555 25.74 24.20 -20.09
N THR A 556 26.38 23.13 -20.57
CA THR A 556 25.76 21.82 -20.66
C THR A 556 25.57 21.23 -19.27
N LEU A 557 26.55 21.38 -18.37
CA LEU A 557 26.42 20.97 -16.96
C LEU A 557 25.20 21.63 -16.30
N GLN A 558 25.08 22.95 -16.41
CA GLN A 558 23.99 23.70 -15.79
C GLN A 558 22.61 23.26 -16.30
N ALA A 559 22.49 22.95 -17.61
CA ALA A 559 21.25 22.48 -18.19
C ALA A 559 20.79 21.14 -17.59
N TYR A 560 21.70 20.17 -17.42
CA TYR A 560 21.38 18.87 -16.82
C TYR A 560 21.17 18.97 -15.31
N ALA A 561 22.01 19.68 -14.58
CA ALA A 561 21.88 19.89 -13.14
C ALA A 561 20.53 20.52 -12.79
N SER A 562 20.09 21.54 -13.54
CA SER A 562 18.79 22.17 -13.34
C SER A 562 17.60 21.21 -13.59
N GLN A 563 17.72 20.24 -14.48
CA GLN A 563 16.66 19.24 -14.68
C GLN A 563 16.62 18.22 -13.55
N ILE A 564 17.77 17.79 -13.04
CA ILE A 564 17.87 16.89 -11.89
C ILE A 564 17.28 17.58 -10.66
N GLU A 565 17.68 18.82 -10.37
CA GLU A 565 17.19 19.61 -9.22
C GLU A 565 15.67 19.86 -9.28
N ARG A 566 15.12 20.20 -10.46
CA ARG A 566 13.68 20.36 -10.66
C ARG A 566 12.90 19.11 -10.28
N TRP A 567 13.44 17.97 -10.63
CA TRP A 567 12.83 16.69 -10.34
C TRP A 567 12.87 16.38 -8.84
N GLU A 568 14.02 16.56 -8.19
CA GLU A 568 14.17 16.38 -6.75
C GLU A 568 13.26 17.30 -5.93
N LEU A 569 13.03 18.52 -6.40
CA LEU A 569 12.08 19.46 -5.80
C LEU A 569 10.63 19.01 -6.00
N SER A 570 10.30 18.42 -7.15
CA SER A 570 8.95 17.86 -7.38
C SER A 570 8.68 16.62 -6.52
N GLU A 571 9.68 15.76 -6.28
CA GLU A 571 9.57 14.62 -5.36
C GLU A 571 9.51 15.05 -3.88
N ARG A 572 10.09 16.17 -3.50
CA ARG A 572 10.01 16.70 -2.12
C ARG A 572 8.69 17.41 -1.81
N ASN A 573 7.91 17.76 -2.84
CA ASN A 573 6.62 18.42 -2.73
C ASN A 573 5.43 17.46 -2.98
N ILE A 574 5.71 16.18 -3.17
CA ILE A 574 4.79 15.06 -3.15
C ILE A 574 5.02 14.33 -1.80
#